data_a231035fbf3e91908c986ccf642a8bc4
#
_entry.id   a231035fbf3e91908c986ccf642a8bc4
#
_cell.length_a   1.000
_cell.length_b   1.000
_cell.length_c   1.000
_cell.angle_alpha   90.00
_cell.angle_beta   90.00
_cell.angle_gamma   90.00
#
_symmetry.space_group_name_H-M   'P 1'
#
loop_
_entity.id
_entity.type
_entity.pdbx_description
1 polymer ?
#
loop_
_entity_poly.entity_id
_entity_poly.type
_entity_poly.pdbx_seq_one_letter_code
_entity_poly.pdbx_strand_id
1 'polypeptide(L)'
;MRLALLLSFFAAGSVSAAEYFPPSDAQGGWRTPKDKAEARVLAGIDLDRLEQAYHATERSNTENGGLVVISKGYLVLEKYFGKAHRNANPDMASTGKAFTSISCGVMLHEYKSKFPDGLDTKVYTPEFLPEAFPLRDPREADIRLGHLLCMTSGHNGEGAAPSAVVHGAAQPLKPSKGQDIRDIDGASLRVPLWTAPGEGYSYSSPAPHIASMVLRRVTGKELPAFIDEKFARPMGWGAWGYCLYRGDVTMAHANGAGSIALHATDAARFGYCLAHEGRWNGQQLIPADYIRLCQQTLPYNPHFPFSLQFEHNQAGQILGAPRDAFYKTGAGGFCLYVVPSLDLVIYKMGGKDGQWNPELTRLPQPADDFGTHTNPPTPPKNGAYETYSIPRILEMVCEATVR
;
A
#
# COMPACT_ATOMS: atom_id res chain seq x y z
N MET A 1 51.48 -48.18 -21.36
CA MET A 1 50.69 -47.91 -20.15
C MET A 1 50.48 -46.39 -20.08
N ARG A 2 49.31 -45.90 -20.41
CA ARG A 2 48.93 -44.49 -20.26
C ARG A 2 47.98 -44.38 -19.07
N LEU A 3 48.42 -43.66 -18.04
CA LEU A 3 47.68 -43.44 -16.80
C LEU A 3 46.69 -42.28 -17.10
N ALA A 4 45.36 -42.56 -17.05
CA ALA A 4 44.31 -41.54 -17.15
C ALA A 4 44.02 -40.99 -15.75
N LEU A 5 44.29 -39.72 -15.54
CA LEU A 5 43.93 -38.99 -14.34
C LEU A 5 42.46 -38.57 -14.44
N LEU A 6 41.58 -39.18 -13.62
CA LEU A 6 40.20 -38.75 -13.42
C LEU A 6 40.17 -37.56 -12.46
N LEU A 7 39.93 -36.36 -13.00
CA LEU A 7 39.59 -35.17 -12.21
C LEU A 7 38.12 -35.20 -11.84
N SER A 8 37.82 -35.50 -10.60
CA SER A 8 36.46 -35.36 -10.06
C SER A 8 36.18 -33.89 -9.78
N PHE A 9 35.32 -33.28 -10.58
CA PHE A 9 34.72 -31.96 -10.28
C PHE A 9 33.67 -32.13 -9.18
N PHE A 10 33.99 -31.69 -7.97
CA PHE A 10 33.00 -31.43 -6.95
C PHE A 10 32.27 -30.14 -7.33
N ALA A 11 31.08 -30.24 -7.82
CA ALA A 11 30.16 -29.12 -7.90
C ALA A 11 29.78 -28.71 -6.47
N ALA A 12 30.34 -27.61 -6.00
CA ALA A 12 29.86 -26.97 -4.78
C ALA A 12 28.47 -26.44 -5.05
N GLY A 13 27.46 -27.20 -4.67
CA GLY A 13 26.09 -26.73 -4.62
C GLY A 13 26.02 -25.55 -3.66
N SER A 14 25.77 -24.35 -4.18
CA SER A 14 25.42 -23.21 -3.36
C SER A 14 24.12 -23.55 -2.63
N VAL A 15 24.22 -23.85 -1.34
CA VAL A 15 23.05 -23.91 -0.45
C VAL A 15 22.52 -22.47 -0.42
N SER A 16 21.48 -22.20 -1.19
CA SER A 16 20.71 -20.98 -1.05
C SER A 16 20.24 -20.91 0.40
N ALA A 17 20.67 -19.89 1.14
CA ALA A 17 20.14 -19.67 2.48
C ALA A 17 18.62 -19.58 2.36
N ALA A 18 17.91 -20.34 3.20
CA ALA A 18 16.44 -20.34 3.19
C ALA A 18 15.93 -18.90 3.32
N GLU A 19 15.03 -18.50 2.44
CA GLU A 19 14.43 -17.16 2.46
C GLU A 19 13.76 -16.94 3.82
N TYR A 20 14.07 -15.84 4.49
CA TYR A 20 13.53 -15.54 5.82
C TYR A 20 12.21 -14.83 5.73
N PHE A 21 11.20 -15.33 6.45
CA PHE A 21 9.95 -14.62 6.72
C PHE A 21 9.70 -14.57 8.22
N PRO A 22 9.29 -13.40 8.77
CA PRO A 22 9.08 -13.28 10.21
C PRO A 22 7.85 -14.06 10.65
N PRO A 23 7.90 -14.76 11.79
CA PRO A 23 6.70 -15.27 12.44
C PRO A 23 5.78 -14.12 12.89
N SER A 24 4.57 -14.43 13.37
CA SER A 24 3.71 -13.42 14.00
C SER A 24 4.41 -12.78 15.20
N ASP A 25 4.00 -11.56 15.58
CA ASP A 25 4.59 -10.87 16.74
C ASP A 25 4.40 -11.69 18.03
N ALA A 26 3.28 -12.40 18.17
CA ALA A 26 3.03 -13.31 19.27
C ALA A 26 4.00 -14.52 19.33
N GLN A 27 4.66 -14.84 18.21
CA GLN A 27 5.63 -15.93 18.09
C GLN A 27 7.08 -15.46 18.00
N GLY A 28 7.35 -14.20 18.32
CA GLY A 28 8.68 -13.60 18.32
C GLY A 28 8.90 -12.49 17.30
N GLY A 29 8.04 -12.38 16.27
CA GLY A 29 8.06 -11.27 15.31
C GLY A 29 9.33 -11.18 14.46
N TRP A 30 9.67 -9.98 14.06
CA TRP A 30 10.85 -9.69 13.24
C TRP A 30 12.16 -9.91 14.01
N ARG A 31 13.15 -10.49 13.35
CA ARG A 31 14.53 -10.49 13.88
C ARG A 31 15.09 -9.08 13.86
N THR A 32 15.91 -8.75 14.84
CA THR A 32 16.58 -7.45 14.99
C THR A 32 18.09 -7.61 15.07
N PRO A 33 18.88 -6.68 14.55
CA PRO A 33 20.34 -6.70 14.79
C PRO A 33 20.63 -6.32 16.24
N LYS A 34 21.69 -6.88 16.82
CA LYS A 34 22.10 -6.64 18.22
C LYS A 34 22.69 -5.25 18.42
N ASP A 35 23.40 -4.75 17.41
CA ASP A 35 24.12 -3.48 17.46
C ASP A 35 24.31 -2.88 16.05
N LYS A 36 24.95 -1.72 15.99
CA LYS A 36 25.23 -1.01 14.73
C LYS A 36 26.15 -1.81 13.78
N ALA A 37 27.09 -2.58 14.32
CA ALA A 37 28.00 -3.38 13.52
C ALA A 37 27.25 -4.53 12.84
N GLU A 38 26.40 -5.23 13.60
CA GLU A 38 25.54 -6.29 13.06
C GLU A 38 24.53 -5.75 12.06
N ALA A 39 23.90 -4.60 12.34
CA ALA A 39 23.00 -3.93 11.39
C ALA A 39 23.70 -3.63 10.05
N ARG A 40 24.92 -3.16 10.10
CA ARG A 40 25.73 -2.86 8.91
C ARG A 40 26.06 -4.12 8.11
N VAL A 41 26.42 -5.20 8.78
CA VAL A 41 26.85 -6.45 8.12
C VAL A 41 25.68 -7.28 7.62
N LEU A 42 24.64 -7.50 8.44
CA LEU A 42 23.53 -8.40 8.13
C LEU A 42 22.39 -7.71 7.40
N ALA A 43 22.01 -6.52 7.86
CA ALA A 43 20.93 -5.77 7.27
C ALA A 43 21.39 -4.77 6.19
N GLY A 44 22.70 -4.54 6.05
CA GLY A 44 23.24 -3.61 5.08
C GLY A 44 22.78 -2.16 5.29
N ILE A 45 22.65 -1.72 6.56
CA ILE A 45 22.10 -0.42 6.91
C ILE A 45 22.97 0.33 7.91
N ASP A 46 23.06 1.64 7.75
CA ASP A 46 23.72 2.55 8.71
C ASP A 46 22.64 3.15 9.63
N LEU A 47 22.64 2.71 10.90
CA LEU A 47 21.62 3.13 11.88
C LEU A 47 21.70 4.63 12.23
N ASP A 48 22.87 5.26 12.14
CA ASP A 48 22.99 6.70 12.43
C ASP A 48 22.35 7.56 11.33
N ARG A 49 22.47 7.14 10.07
CA ARG A 49 21.74 7.76 8.96
C ARG A 49 20.23 7.49 9.03
N LEU A 50 19.87 6.27 9.43
CA LEU A 50 18.46 5.91 9.58
C LEU A 50 17.77 6.71 10.69
N GLU A 51 18.51 7.01 11.78
CA GLU A 51 18.02 7.91 12.84
C GLU A 51 17.71 9.32 12.31
N GLN A 52 18.50 9.83 11.37
CA GLN A 52 18.22 11.11 10.73
C GLN A 52 16.93 11.09 9.92
N ALA A 53 16.62 9.96 9.24
CA ALA A 53 15.35 9.77 8.53
C ALA A 53 14.16 9.75 9.50
N TYR A 54 14.33 9.14 10.69
CA TYR A 54 13.30 9.18 11.73
C TYR A 54 13.05 10.61 12.22
N HIS A 55 14.08 11.38 12.53
CA HIS A 55 13.94 12.79 12.94
C HIS A 55 13.32 13.66 11.84
N ALA A 56 13.60 13.36 10.57
CA ALA A 56 12.91 14.00 9.45
C ALA A 56 11.42 13.65 9.44
N THR A 57 11.08 12.39 9.77
CA THR A 57 9.69 11.93 9.88
C THR A 57 8.94 12.66 11.00
N GLU A 58 9.53 12.80 12.19
CA GLU A 58 8.96 13.58 13.30
C GLU A 58 8.66 15.04 12.90
N ARG A 59 9.57 15.66 12.14
CA ARG A 59 9.39 17.03 11.65
C ARG A 59 8.39 17.16 10.51
N SER A 60 8.16 16.08 9.74
CA SER A 60 7.24 16.10 8.60
C SER A 60 5.77 15.92 9.00
N ASN A 61 5.52 15.31 10.15
CA ASN A 61 4.18 15.08 10.66
C ASN A 61 3.79 16.14 11.69
N THR A 62 2.49 16.40 11.78
CA THR A 62 1.98 17.43 12.66
C THR A 62 1.73 16.93 14.08
N GLU A 63 1.30 15.69 14.26
CA GLU A 63 0.78 15.23 15.56
C GLU A 63 1.28 13.83 15.94
N ASN A 64 0.98 12.82 15.13
CA ASN A 64 1.22 11.43 15.46
C ASN A 64 1.94 10.72 14.32
N GLY A 65 2.73 9.70 14.64
CA GLY A 65 3.36 8.91 13.61
C GLY A 65 4.49 8.02 14.08
N GLY A 66 5.20 7.47 13.12
CA GLY A 66 6.35 6.61 13.36
C GLY A 66 7.02 6.21 12.08
N LEU A 67 8.15 5.57 12.22
CA LEU A 67 8.91 4.99 11.13
C LEU A 67 9.32 3.57 11.50
N VAL A 68 8.91 2.61 10.67
CA VAL A 68 9.29 1.20 10.75
C VAL A 68 10.05 0.86 9.48
N VAL A 69 11.25 0.30 9.62
CA VAL A 69 12.11 -0.04 8.50
C VAL A 69 12.58 -1.48 8.62
N ILE A 70 12.33 -2.25 7.57
CA ILE A 70 12.82 -3.62 7.40
C ILE A 70 13.88 -3.59 6.30
N SER A 71 15.07 -4.11 6.58
CA SER A 71 16.14 -4.27 5.59
C SER A 71 16.66 -5.69 5.64
N LYS A 72 16.65 -6.41 4.51
CA LYS A 72 17.09 -7.81 4.40
C LYS A 72 16.48 -8.73 5.47
N GLY A 73 15.19 -8.52 5.75
CA GLY A 73 14.44 -9.27 6.76
C GLY A 73 14.76 -8.94 8.21
N TYR A 74 15.50 -7.87 8.48
CA TYR A 74 15.74 -7.36 9.83
C TYR A 74 14.91 -6.09 10.07
N LEU A 75 14.21 -6.03 11.20
CA LEU A 75 13.63 -4.80 11.74
C LEU A 75 14.78 -3.94 12.28
N VAL A 76 15.18 -2.95 11.49
CA VAL A 76 16.34 -2.10 11.79
C VAL A 76 15.96 -0.77 12.44
N LEU A 77 14.71 -0.36 12.31
CA LEU A 77 14.15 0.79 12.99
C LEU A 77 12.68 0.55 13.29
N GLU A 78 12.30 0.85 14.52
CA GLU A 78 10.90 0.93 14.96
C GLU A 78 10.81 2.04 16.01
N LYS A 79 10.31 3.21 15.57
CA LYS A 79 10.16 4.39 16.43
C LYS A 79 8.85 5.10 16.19
N TYR A 80 8.30 5.65 17.26
CA TYR A 80 6.98 6.28 17.27
C TYR A 80 7.00 7.61 18.01
N PHE A 81 6.02 8.46 17.71
CA PHE A 81 5.78 9.72 18.41
C PHE A 81 4.28 10.04 18.47
N GLY A 82 3.88 10.91 19.39
CA GLY A 82 2.48 11.24 19.64
C GLY A 82 1.71 10.02 20.19
N LYS A 83 0.56 9.73 19.62
CA LYS A 83 -0.30 8.59 20.00
C LYS A 83 0.16 7.26 19.40
N ALA A 84 1.17 7.28 18.53
CA ALA A 84 1.63 6.08 17.84
C ALA A 84 2.43 5.17 18.78
N HIS A 85 2.22 3.87 18.65
CA HIS A 85 2.95 2.81 19.34
C HIS A 85 2.82 1.50 18.54
N ARG A 86 3.57 0.46 18.94
CA ARG A 86 3.65 -0.81 18.21
C ARG A 86 2.26 -1.44 17.93
N ASN A 87 1.38 -1.43 18.91
CA ASN A 87 0.07 -2.08 18.86
C ASN A 87 -1.05 -1.13 18.42
N ALA A 88 -0.72 0.07 17.94
CA ALA A 88 -1.70 1.02 17.46
C ALA A 88 -2.19 0.67 16.05
N ASN A 89 -3.48 0.84 15.82
CA ASN A 89 -4.15 0.55 14.56
C ASN A 89 -4.85 1.81 14.02
N PRO A 90 -4.11 2.85 13.62
CA PRO A 90 -4.73 4.05 13.06
C PRO A 90 -5.31 3.78 11.67
N ASP A 91 -6.34 4.54 11.30
CA ASP A 91 -6.81 4.60 9.92
C ASP A 91 -5.69 5.11 9.01
N MET A 92 -5.12 4.23 8.18
CA MET A 92 -4.04 4.59 7.26
C MET A 92 -4.52 5.28 5.98
N ALA A 93 -5.77 5.70 5.94
CA ALA A 93 -6.39 6.41 4.84
C ALA A 93 -6.12 5.73 3.48
N SER A 94 -5.72 6.51 2.48
CA SER A 94 -5.52 6.02 1.11
C SER A 94 -4.37 5.02 0.94
N THR A 95 -3.51 4.82 1.94
CA THR A 95 -2.54 3.71 1.90
C THR A 95 -3.25 2.36 1.77
N GLY A 96 -4.47 2.26 2.30
CA GLY A 96 -5.32 1.08 2.16
C GLY A 96 -5.72 0.71 0.72
N LYS A 97 -5.61 1.64 -0.25
CA LYS A 97 -5.86 1.34 -1.67
C LYS A 97 -4.88 0.28 -2.23
N ALA A 98 -3.67 0.19 -1.66
CA ALA A 98 -2.72 -0.85 -2.00
C ALA A 98 -3.29 -2.26 -1.73
N PHE A 99 -3.94 -2.44 -0.60
CA PHE A 99 -4.56 -3.74 -0.23
C PHE A 99 -5.72 -4.09 -1.15
N THR A 100 -6.54 -3.13 -1.52
CA THR A 100 -7.63 -3.32 -2.51
C THR A 100 -7.06 -3.72 -3.86
N SER A 101 -6.04 -3.02 -4.34
CA SER A 101 -5.40 -3.33 -5.62
C SER A 101 -4.81 -4.73 -5.64
N ILE A 102 -4.02 -5.09 -4.65
CA ILE A 102 -3.40 -6.42 -4.55
C ILE A 102 -4.48 -7.50 -4.44
N SER A 103 -5.57 -7.24 -3.70
CA SER A 103 -6.74 -8.15 -3.67
C SER A 103 -7.35 -8.35 -5.07
N CYS A 104 -7.46 -7.30 -5.87
CA CYS A 104 -7.90 -7.41 -7.26
C CYS A 104 -6.91 -8.22 -8.11
N GLY A 105 -5.60 -8.09 -7.88
CA GLY A 105 -4.59 -8.91 -8.55
C GLY A 105 -4.73 -10.40 -8.26
N VAL A 106 -4.98 -10.75 -6.98
CA VAL A 106 -5.26 -12.15 -6.60
C VAL A 106 -6.57 -12.64 -7.19
N MET A 107 -7.64 -11.82 -7.18
CA MET A 107 -8.91 -12.14 -7.83
C MET A 107 -8.74 -12.43 -9.33
N LEU A 108 -8.02 -11.58 -10.06
CA LEU A 108 -7.74 -11.78 -11.48
C LEU A 108 -7.06 -13.12 -11.75
N HIS A 109 -6.14 -13.52 -10.90
CA HIS A 109 -5.41 -14.77 -11.03
C HIS A 109 -6.29 -15.99 -10.72
N GLU A 110 -7.02 -15.97 -9.60
CA GLU A 110 -7.85 -17.09 -9.13
C GLU A 110 -9.11 -17.28 -9.99
N TYR A 111 -9.68 -16.19 -10.49
CA TYR A 111 -10.92 -16.19 -11.28
C TYR A 111 -10.67 -15.82 -12.76
N LYS A 112 -9.52 -16.19 -13.30
CA LYS A 112 -9.09 -15.81 -14.67
C LYS A 112 -10.12 -16.13 -15.76
N SER A 113 -10.95 -17.15 -15.57
CA SER A 113 -12.01 -17.49 -16.53
C SER A 113 -13.11 -16.44 -16.62
N LYS A 114 -13.31 -15.62 -15.57
CA LYS A 114 -14.22 -14.45 -15.57
C LYS A 114 -13.56 -13.20 -16.14
N PHE A 115 -12.24 -13.19 -16.23
CA PHE A 115 -11.43 -12.07 -16.73
C PHE A 115 -10.53 -12.51 -17.89
N PRO A 116 -11.11 -12.96 -19.03
CA PRO A 116 -10.33 -13.45 -20.17
C PRO A 116 -9.38 -12.35 -20.69
N ASP A 117 -9.78 -11.09 -20.59
CA ASP A 117 -8.99 -9.92 -21.01
C ASP A 117 -8.18 -9.30 -19.85
N GLY A 118 -8.12 -9.96 -18.67
CA GLY A 118 -7.39 -9.47 -17.51
C GLY A 118 -7.83 -8.07 -17.08
N LEU A 119 -6.89 -7.14 -16.99
CA LEU A 119 -7.15 -5.74 -16.65
C LEU A 119 -7.99 -4.99 -17.71
N ASP A 120 -8.03 -5.48 -18.96
CA ASP A 120 -8.84 -4.92 -20.04
C ASP A 120 -10.32 -5.32 -19.97
N THR A 121 -10.69 -6.20 -19.03
CA THR A 121 -12.08 -6.60 -18.85
C THR A 121 -12.95 -5.40 -18.49
N LYS A 122 -14.00 -5.17 -19.29
CA LYS A 122 -15.02 -4.15 -19.02
C LYS A 122 -15.85 -4.57 -17.81
N VAL A 123 -15.99 -3.68 -16.83
CA VAL A 123 -16.61 -4.02 -15.54
C VAL A 123 -17.97 -3.40 -15.30
N TYR A 124 -18.36 -2.38 -16.05
CA TYR A 124 -19.75 -1.84 -16.02
C TYR A 124 -20.67 -2.71 -16.87
N THR A 125 -20.92 -3.91 -16.37
CA THR A 125 -21.81 -4.91 -16.98
C THR A 125 -22.79 -5.43 -15.93
N PRO A 126 -23.96 -5.97 -16.35
CA PRO A 126 -24.88 -6.61 -15.40
C PRO A 126 -24.29 -7.78 -14.62
N GLU A 127 -23.23 -8.42 -15.12
CA GLU A 127 -22.53 -9.50 -14.41
C GLU A 127 -21.71 -8.97 -13.22
N PHE A 128 -20.95 -7.89 -13.42
CA PHE A 128 -20.03 -7.39 -12.40
C PHE A 128 -20.64 -6.31 -11.52
N LEU A 129 -21.41 -5.39 -12.10
CA LEU A 129 -22.00 -4.22 -11.42
C LEU A 129 -23.46 -4.02 -11.81
N PRO A 130 -24.37 -4.94 -11.48
CA PRO A 130 -25.78 -4.81 -11.79
C PRO A 130 -26.40 -3.53 -11.19
N GLU A 131 -25.87 -3.03 -10.08
CA GLU A 131 -26.29 -1.82 -9.38
C GLU A 131 -26.03 -0.51 -10.18
N ALA A 132 -25.14 -0.58 -11.19
CA ALA A 132 -24.85 0.54 -12.07
C ALA A 132 -25.92 0.75 -13.14
N PHE A 133 -26.84 -0.21 -13.32
CA PHE A 133 -27.82 -0.15 -14.43
C PHE A 133 -29.17 0.41 -14.02
N PRO A 134 -29.83 1.19 -14.92
CA PRO A 134 -29.30 1.61 -16.23
C PRO A 134 -28.12 2.57 -16.09
N LEU A 135 -27.14 2.48 -17.02
CA LEU A 135 -25.97 3.37 -17.03
C LEU A 135 -26.43 4.83 -17.09
N ARG A 136 -25.77 5.68 -16.32
CA ARG A 136 -26.06 7.12 -16.25
C ARG A 136 -25.36 7.90 -17.35
N ASP A 137 -24.22 7.41 -17.77
CA ASP A 137 -23.45 7.92 -18.89
C ASP A 137 -23.05 6.73 -19.78
N PRO A 138 -23.36 6.75 -21.10
CA PRO A 138 -23.05 5.61 -21.97
C PRO A 138 -21.56 5.28 -22.02
N ARG A 139 -20.67 6.24 -21.71
CA ARG A 139 -19.21 6.02 -21.65
C ARG A 139 -18.79 5.09 -20.51
N GLU A 140 -19.63 4.92 -19.46
CA GLU A 140 -19.37 3.98 -18.38
C GLU A 140 -19.20 2.55 -18.91
N ALA A 141 -19.87 2.18 -20.00
CA ALA A 141 -19.73 0.88 -20.66
C ALA A 141 -18.31 0.55 -21.11
N ASP A 142 -17.44 1.55 -21.26
CA ASP A 142 -16.05 1.39 -21.70
C ASP A 142 -15.06 1.36 -20.53
N ILE A 143 -15.53 1.47 -19.30
CA ILE A 143 -14.67 1.40 -18.11
C ILE A 143 -14.16 -0.04 -17.94
N ARG A 144 -12.84 -0.19 -17.94
CA ARG A 144 -12.12 -1.44 -17.67
C ARG A 144 -11.62 -1.49 -16.23
N LEU A 145 -11.34 -2.68 -15.72
CA LEU A 145 -10.76 -2.84 -14.39
C LEU A 145 -9.43 -2.07 -14.26
N GLY A 146 -8.58 -2.12 -15.29
CA GLY A 146 -7.33 -1.35 -15.35
C GLY A 146 -7.53 0.15 -15.25
N HIS A 147 -8.59 0.71 -15.85
CA HIS A 147 -8.92 2.13 -15.72
C HIS A 147 -9.26 2.51 -14.26
N LEU A 148 -10.03 1.69 -13.54
CA LEU A 148 -10.34 1.91 -12.13
C LEU A 148 -9.08 1.89 -11.26
N LEU A 149 -8.24 0.88 -11.47
CA LEU A 149 -7.03 0.69 -10.67
C LEU A 149 -5.91 1.68 -11.00
N CYS A 150 -5.89 2.25 -12.21
CA CYS A 150 -4.92 3.28 -12.62
C CYS A 150 -5.45 4.71 -12.49
N MET A 151 -6.64 4.93 -11.92
CA MET A 151 -7.25 6.26 -11.74
C MET A 151 -7.52 6.98 -13.08
N THR A 152 -7.84 6.23 -14.12
CA THR A 152 -8.13 6.75 -15.46
C THR A 152 -9.51 6.33 -15.97
N SER A 153 -10.40 5.97 -15.06
CA SER A 153 -11.77 5.58 -15.39
C SER A 153 -12.65 6.73 -15.89
N GLY A 154 -12.15 7.96 -15.83
CA GLY A 154 -12.90 9.16 -16.17
C GLY A 154 -13.77 9.70 -15.04
N HIS A 155 -13.91 8.99 -13.91
CA HIS A 155 -14.66 9.49 -12.76
C HIS A 155 -14.03 10.77 -12.22
N ASN A 156 -14.90 11.69 -11.82
CA ASN A 156 -14.49 12.95 -11.21
C ASN A 156 -13.67 12.68 -9.93
N GLY A 157 -12.55 13.39 -9.80
CA GLY A 157 -11.59 13.19 -8.70
C GLY A 157 -11.95 13.95 -7.44
N GLU A 158 -11.18 13.67 -6.39
CA GLU A 158 -11.19 14.41 -5.13
C GLU A 158 -10.11 15.48 -5.15
N GLY A 159 -10.46 16.68 -4.63
CA GLY A 159 -9.48 17.73 -4.40
C GLY A 159 -9.25 18.66 -5.58
N ALA A 160 -8.39 19.64 -5.34
CA ALA A 160 -8.01 20.65 -6.33
C ALA A 160 -7.04 20.07 -7.37
N ALA A 161 -7.07 20.58 -8.60
CA ALA A 161 -5.94 20.43 -9.52
C ALA A 161 -4.63 20.60 -8.73
N PRO A 162 -3.62 19.76 -8.91
CA PRO A 162 -3.13 19.22 -10.16
C PRO A 162 -3.35 17.71 -10.35
N SER A 163 -4.29 17.09 -9.66
CA SER A 163 -4.51 15.66 -9.76
C SER A 163 -5.29 15.20 -11.00
N ALA A 164 -5.67 16.12 -11.86
CA ALA A 164 -6.33 15.81 -13.13
C ALA A 164 -5.42 16.16 -14.29
N VAL A 165 -5.14 15.16 -15.11
CA VAL A 165 -4.24 15.29 -16.26
C VAL A 165 -4.88 14.59 -17.46
N VAL A 166 -5.04 15.31 -18.58
CA VAL A 166 -5.47 14.75 -19.87
C VAL A 166 -4.30 14.86 -20.84
N HIS A 167 -3.89 13.74 -21.43
CA HIS A 167 -2.76 13.69 -22.36
C HIS A 167 -1.49 14.41 -21.88
N GLY A 168 -1.20 14.29 -20.57
CA GLY A 168 -0.04 14.93 -19.94
C GLY A 168 -0.22 16.41 -19.53
N ALA A 169 -1.35 17.04 -19.85
CA ALA A 169 -1.64 18.41 -19.46
C ALA A 169 -2.58 18.47 -18.25
N ALA A 170 -2.24 19.31 -17.26
CA ALA A 170 -3.07 19.54 -16.08
C ALA A 170 -4.43 20.15 -16.49
N GLN A 171 -5.50 19.68 -15.86
CA GLN A 171 -6.87 20.12 -16.09
C GLN A 171 -7.50 20.61 -14.79
N PRO A 172 -8.30 21.69 -14.83
CA PRO A 172 -9.10 22.09 -13.68
C PRO A 172 -10.23 21.09 -13.45
N LEU A 173 -10.32 20.55 -12.23
CA LEU A 173 -11.43 19.73 -11.78
C LEU A 173 -12.28 20.50 -10.76
N LYS A 174 -13.58 20.32 -10.85
CA LYS A 174 -14.48 20.66 -9.74
C LYS A 174 -14.44 19.46 -8.77
N PRO A 175 -14.05 19.65 -7.51
CA PRO A 175 -14.05 18.56 -6.54
C PRO A 175 -15.43 17.95 -6.45
N SER A 176 -15.51 16.62 -6.38
CA SER A 176 -16.76 15.95 -6.01
C SER A 176 -17.06 16.29 -4.54
N LYS A 177 -18.31 16.51 -4.21
CA LYS A 177 -18.77 16.53 -2.82
C LYS A 177 -18.47 15.19 -2.20
N GLY A 178 -18.10 15.17 -0.91
CA GLY A 178 -17.79 13.94 -0.17
C GLY A 178 -18.86 12.86 -0.39
N GLN A 179 -18.41 11.61 -0.42
CA GLN A 179 -19.28 10.45 -0.60
C GLN A 179 -20.27 10.33 0.56
N ASP A 180 -21.52 9.93 0.26
CA ASP A 180 -22.42 9.46 1.31
C ASP A 180 -21.93 8.08 1.79
N ILE A 181 -21.42 8.05 3.01
CA ILE A 181 -20.85 6.82 3.58
C ILE A 181 -21.91 5.77 3.97
N ARG A 182 -23.19 6.15 4.09
CA ARG A 182 -24.29 5.19 4.34
C ARG A 182 -24.54 4.28 3.15
N ASP A 183 -24.40 4.84 1.94
CA ASP A 183 -24.53 4.14 0.66
C ASP A 183 -23.27 4.37 -0.16
N ILE A 184 -22.13 3.85 0.32
CA ILE A 184 -20.83 4.06 -0.32
C ILE A 184 -20.77 3.45 -1.72
N ASP A 185 -21.46 2.34 -1.95
CA ASP A 185 -21.55 1.68 -3.26
C ASP A 185 -22.28 2.60 -4.25
N GLY A 186 -23.50 2.97 -3.95
CA GLY A 186 -24.28 3.84 -4.81
C GLY A 186 -23.67 5.23 -4.94
N ALA A 187 -23.09 5.78 -3.86
CA ALA A 187 -22.37 7.04 -3.93
C ALA A 187 -21.19 6.99 -4.89
N SER A 188 -20.45 5.89 -4.90
CA SER A 188 -19.31 5.69 -5.82
C SER A 188 -19.77 5.55 -7.27
N LEU A 189 -20.81 4.76 -7.52
CA LEU A 189 -21.39 4.58 -8.86
C LEU A 189 -22.06 5.85 -9.42
N ARG A 190 -22.46 6.79 -8.54
CA ARG A 190 -23.09 8.06 -8.96
C ARG A 190 -22.10 9.17 -9.27
N VAL A 191 -20.80 8.98 -9.11
CA VAL A 191 -19.80 9.99 -9.45
C VAL A 191 -19.76 10.18 -10.96
N PRO A 192 -19.93 11.41 -11.47
CA PRO A 192 -19.99 11.66 -12.91
C PRO A 192 -18.61 11.50 -13.56
N LEU A 193 -18.62 11.17 -14.84
CA LEU A 193 -17.42 11.20 -15.68
C LEU A 193 -17.13 12.63 -16.12
N TRP A 194 -15.88 13.07 -15.93
CA TRP A 194 -15.38 14.36 -16.45
C TRP A 194 -14.68 14.22 -17.79
N THR A 195 -14.21 12.99 -18.13
CA THR A 195 -13.63 12.64 -19.44
C THR A 195 -14.00 11.20 -19.79
N ALA A 196 -13.64 10.75 -20.99
CA ALA A 196 -13.81 9.36 -21.37
C ALA A 196 -12.80 8.46 -20.64
N PRO A 197 -13.15 7.17 -20.40
CA PRO A 197 -12.24 6.21 -19.79
C PRO A 197 -10.93 6.08 -20.60
N GLY A 198 -9.81 6.15 -19.90
CA GLY A 198 -8.47 6.07 -20.51
C GLY A 198 -7.87 7.38 -21.00
N GLU A 199 -8.66 8.46 -21.14
CA GLU A 199 -8.16 9.73 -21.68
C GLU A 199 -7.48 10.63 -20.65
N GLY A 200 -7.82 10.49 -19.36
CA GLY A 200 -7.28 11.36 -18.33
C GLY A 200 -7.11 10.69 -16.97
N TYR A 201 -6.08 11.13 -16.26
CA TYR A 201 -5.83 10.76 -14.86
C TYR A 201 -6.55 11.74 -13.93
N SER A 202 -7.25 11.20 -12.95
CA SER A 202 -7.76 11.96 -11.82
C SER A 202 -7.80 11.08 -10.58
N TYR A 203 -7.18 11.54 -9.50
CA TYR A 203 -7.22 10.81 -8.24
C TYR A 203 -8.66 10.74 -7.71
N SER A 204 -9.27 9.57 -7.79
CA SER A 204 -10.69 9.33 -7.55
C SER A 204 -10.89 8.15 -6.61
N SER A 205 -11.27 8.38 -5.35
CA SER A 205 -11.56 7.32 -4.38
C SER A 205 -12.72 6.40 -4.78
N PRO A 206 -13.77 6.85 -5.49
CA PRO A 206 -14.76 5.96 -6.07
C PRO A 206 -14.18 4.82 -6.90
N ALA A 207 -13.14 5.07 -7.70
CA ALA A 207 -12.60 4.08 -8.62
C ALA A 207 -12.10 2.79 -7.93
N PRO A 208 -11.21 2.81 -6.92
CA PRO A 208 -10.83 1.58 -6.22
C PRO A 208 -11.96 1.00 -5.36
N HIS A 209 -12.93 1.81 -4.91
CA HIS A 209 -14.09 1.26 -4.23
C HIS A 209 -14.95 0.43 -5.21
N ILE A 210 -15.22 0.93 -6.42
CA ILE A 210 -15.93 0.18 -7.48
C ILE A 210 -15.15 -1.10 -7.83
N ALA A 211 -13.82 -1.06 -7.88
CA ALA A 211 -13.03 -2.29 -8.08
C ALA A 211 -13.23 -3.29 -6.93
N SER A 212 -13.41 -2.83 -5.67
CA SER A 212 -13.76 -3.72 -4.54
C SER A 212 -15.18 -4.26 -4.62
N MET A 213 -16.12 -3.55 -5.24
CA MET A 213 -17.46 -4.07 -5.53
C MET A 213 -17.39 -5.24 -6.54
N VAL A 214 -16.57 -5.09 -7.59
CA VAL A 214 -16.30 -6.17 -8.56
C VAL A 214 -15.69 -7.38 -7.85
N LEU A 215 -14.70 -7.17 -6.97
CA LEU A 215 -14.10 -8.23 -6.16
C LEU A 215 -15.17 -8.96 -5.33
N ARG A 216 -16.00 -8.22 -4.61
CA ARG A 216 -17.09 -8.78 -3.80
C ARG A 216 -18.06 -9.62 -4.65
N ARG A 217 -18.43 -9.10 -5.82
CA ARG A 217 -19.34 -9.79 -6.76
C ARG A 217 -18.75 -11.10 -7.26
N VAL A 218 -17.48 -11.10 -7.63
CA VAL A 218 -16.82 -12.25 -8.24
C VAL A 218 -16.50 -13.34 -7.21
N THR A 219 -16.02 -12.91 -6.03
CA THR A 219 -15.52 -13.84 -5.00
C THR A 219 -16.59 -14.25 -4.00
N GLY A 220 -17.71 -13.53 -3.93
CA GLY A 220 -18.74 -13.69 -2.88
C GLY A 220 -18.27 -13.26 -1.49
N LYS A 221 -17.12 -12.58 -1.37
CA LYS A 221 -16.50 -12.18 -0.10
C LYS A 221 -16.42 -10.66 0.01
N GLU A 222 -16.73 -10.14 1.19
CA GLU A 222 -16.38 -8.76 1.54
C GLU A 222 -14.87 -8.58 1.54
N LEU A 223 -14.40 -7.37 1.21
CA LEU A 223 -12.98 -7.06 1.13
C LEU A 223 -12.20 -7.43 2.39
N PRO A 224 -12.68 -7.16 3.63
CA PRO A 224 -11.98 -7.60 4.85
C PRO A 224 -11.84 -9.12 4.95
N ALA A 225 -12.89 -9.86 4.62
CA ALA A 225 -12.86 -11.33 4.66
C ALA A 225 -11.89 -11.91 3.63
N PHE A 226 -11.79 -11.27 2.45
CA PHE A 226 -10.83 -11.66 1.43
C PHE A 226 -9.39 -11.39 1.87
N ILE A 227 -9.12 -10.20 2.42
CA ILE A 227 -7.79 -9.83 2.96
C ILE A 227 -7.39 -10.75 4.11
N ASP A 228 -8.32 -11.08 5.01
CA ASP A 228 -8.07 -11.99 6.11
C ASP A 228 -7.57 -13.35 5.61
N GLU A 229 -8.29 -13.93 4.64
CA GLU A 229 -7.95 -15.23 4.07
C GLU A 229 -6.64 -15.22 3.29
N LYS A 230 -6.42 -14.18 2.47
CA LYS A 230 -5.30 -14.16 1.52
C LYS A 230 -4.01 -13.59 2.10
N PHE A 231 -4.10 -12.71 3.08
CA PHE A 231 -2.93 -11.98 3.59
C PHE A 231 -2.80 -12.06 5.11
N ALA A 232 -3.81 -11.65 5.87
CA ALA A 232 -3.66 -11.47 7.31
C ALA A 232 -3.33 -12.80 8.03
N ARG A 233 -4.12 -13.84 7.81
CA ARG A 233 -3.86 -15.16 8.41
C ARG A 233 -2.56 -15.79 7.93
N PRO A 234 -2.27 -15.88 6.61
CA PRO A 234 -1.01 -16.44 6.14
C PRO A 234 0.24 -15.72 6.65
N MET A 235 0.18 -14.39 6.81
CA MET A 235 1.29 -13.57 7.28
C MET A 235 1.33 -13.44 8.81
N GLY A 236 0.32 -13.96 9.53
CA GLY A 236 0.24 -13.92 10.97
C GLY A 236 0.06 -12.51 11.54
N TRP A 237 -0.78 -11.69 10.91
CA TRP A 237 -1.09 -10.35 11.41
C TRP A 237 -1.74 -10.42 12.80
N GLY A 238 -1.50 -9.39 13.61
CA GLY A 238 -2.19 -9.16 14.85
C GLY A 238 -3.59 -8.58 14.66
N ALA A 239 -4.02 -7.69 15.54
CA ALA A 239 -5.29 -7.00 15.40
C ALA A 239 -5.28 -6.07 14.18
N TRP A 240 -6.32 -6.14 13.37
CA TRP A 240 -6.49 -5.32 12.17
C TRP A 240 -7.98 -5.22 11.80
N GLY A 241 -8.33 -4.29 10.94
CA GLY A 241 -9.68 -4.16 10.43
C GLY A 241 -9.89 -2.94 9.54
N TYR A 242 -11.15 -2.61 9.33
CA TYR A 242 -11.54 -1.43 8.57
C TYR A 242 -12.28 -0.43 9.46
N CYS A 243 -12.02 0.85 9.26
CA CYS A 243 -12.76 1.94 9.87
C CYS A 243 -14.14 2.03 9.20
N LEU A 244 -15.13 1.38 9.81
CA LEU A 244 -16.49 1.29 9.29
C LEU A 244 -17.40 2.43 9.79
N TYR A 245 -16.86 3.39 10.54
CA TYR A 245 -17.62 4.45 11.16
C TYR A 245 -17.09 5.83 10.80
N ARG A 246 -18.00 6.77 10.67
CA ARG A 246 -17.68 8.20 10.72
C ARG A 246 -18.76 8.89 11.53
N GLY A 247 -18.41 9.27 12.75
CA GLY A 247 -19.39 9.73 13.73
C GLY A 247 -20.36 8.62 14.10
N ASP A 248 -21.64 8.88 13.99
CA ASP A 248 -22.76 7.95 14.25
C ASP A 248 -23.14 7.07 13.04
N VAL A 249 -22.47 7.26 11.92
CA VAL A 249 -22.79 6.56 10.66
C VAL A 249 -21.92 5.33 10.48
N THR A 250 -22.57 4.17 10.32
CA THR A 250 -21.91 2.90 9.97
C THR A 250 -21.98 2.68 8.45
N MET A 251 -20.85 2.31 7.84
CA MET A 251 -20.79 1.87 6.46
C MET A 251 -21.27 0.42 6.33
N ALA A 252 -22.09 0.12 5.34
CA ALA A 252 -22.52 -1.25 5.06
C ALA A 252 -21.37 -2.13 4.55
N HIS A 253 -20.43 -1.53 3.82
CA HIS A 253 -19.30 -2.20 3.20
C HIS A 253 -17.98 -1.50 3.53
N ALA A 254 -16.89 -2.24 3.60
CA ALA A 254 -15.57 -1.67 3.74
C ALA A 254 -15.21 -0.80 2.53
N ASN A 255 -14.61 0.37 2.81
CA ASN A 255 -14.23 1.29 1.75
C ASN A 255 -13.00 0.78 1.00
N GLY A 256 -13.15 0.30 -0.23
CA GLY A 256 -12.04 -0.09 -1.10
C GLY A 256 -11.07 1.04 -1.43
N ALA A 257 -11.45 2.30 -1.14
CA ALA A 257 -10.58 3.45 -1.30
C ALA A 257 -9.63 3.70 -0.11
N GLY A 258 -9.65 2.85 0.92
CA GLY A 258 -8.77 3.02 2.08
C GLY A 258 -9.42 2.60 3.39
N SER A 259 -8.97 3.24 4.47
CA SER A 259 -9.53 3.05 5.82
C SER A 259 -9.29 1.66 6.42
N ILE A 260 -8.25 0.93 5.97
CA ILE A 260 -7.72 -0.21 6.69
C ILE A 260 -6.86 0.27 7.86
N ALA A 261 -6.88 -0.46 8.95
CA ALA A 261 -6.11 -0.20 10.15
C ALA A 261 -5.43 -1.50 10.60
N LEU A 262 -4.11 -1.48 10.78
CA LEU A 262 -3.31 -2.62 11.22
C LEU A 262 -2.03 -2.13 11.90
N HIS A 263 -1.35 -3.03 12.62
CA HIS A 263 -0.08 -2.71 13.26
C HIS A 263 0.99 -2.32 12.23
N ALA A 264 1.90 -1.46 12.62
CA ALA A 264 2.99 -1.03 11.74
C ALA A 264 3.86 -2.19 11.25
N THR A 265 4.13 -3.17 12.14
CA THR A 265 4.88 -4.38 11.82
C THR A 265 4.15 -5.29 10.84
N ASP A 266 2.81 -5.29 10.83
CA ASP A 266 1.99 -6.06 9.88
C ASP A 266 1.89 -5.36 8.52
N ALA A 267 1.82 -4.03 8.50
CA ALA A 267 1.99 -3.26 7.27
C ALA A 267 3.36 -3.55 6.62
N ALA A 268 4.41 -3.67 7.45
CA ALA A 268 5.74 -4.06 6.98
C ALA A 268 5.78 -5.50 6.46
N ARG A 269 5.04 -6.48 7.07
CA ARG A 269 4.90 -7.85 6.53
C ARG A 269 4.27 -7.86 5.15
N PHE A 270 3.21 -7.09 4.96
CA PHE A 270 2.59 -6.95 3.64
C PHE A 270 3.57 -6.36 2.62
N GLY A 271 4.27 -5.27 2.97
CA GLY A 271 5.30 -4.69 2.11
C GLY A 271 6.44 -5.66 1.80
N TYR A 272 6.86 -6.47 2.78
CA TYR A 272 7.91 -7.47 2.61
C TYR A 272 7.48 -8.62 1.68
N CYS A 273 6.24 -9.06 1.77
CA CYS A 273 5.66 -9.99 0.79
C CYS A 273 5.70 -9.40 -0.63
N LEU A 274 5.38 -8.10 -0.79
CA LEU A 274 5.48 -7.43 -2.09
C LEU A 274 6.94 -7.35 -2.58
N ALA A 275 7.92 -7.05 -1.70
CA ALA A 275 9.35 -7.02 -2.04
C ALA A 275 9.86 -8.40 -2.53
N HIS A 276 9.26 -9.47 -2.02
CA HIS A 276 9.56 -10.86 -2.40
C HIS A 276 8.61 -11.42 -3.47
N GLU A 277 8.12 -10.56 -4.38
CA GLU A 277 7.26 -10.93 -5.50
C GLU A 277 6.01 -11.74 -5.08
N GLY A 278 5.47 -11.45 -3.91
CA GLY A 278 4.25 -12.09 -3.39
C GLY A 278 4.46 -13.45 -2.74
N ARG A 279 5.70 -13.89 -2.55
CA ARG A 279 6.03 -15.12 -1.81
C ARG A 279 6.00 -14.88 -0.31
N TRP A 280 5.53 -15.88 0.42
CA TRP A 280 5.54 -15.92 1.89
C TRP A 280 5.63 -17.36 2.38
N ASN A 281 6.65 -17.67 3.16
CA ASN A 281 6.89 -19.02 3.71
C ASN A 281 6.75 -20.14 2.65
N GLY A 282 7.35 -19.97 1.48
CA GLY A 282 7.33 -20.92 0.38
C GLY A 282 6.03 -20.97 -0.43
N GLN A 283 5.05 -20.14 -0.11
CA GLN A 283 3.78 -20.03 -0.84
C GLN A 283 3.75 -18.77 -1.68
N GLN A 284 3.14 -18.84 -2.85
CA GLN A 284 2.83 -17.68 -3.68
C GLN A 284 1.46 -17.15 -3.26
N LEU A 285 1.42 -16.09 -2.44
CA LEU A 285 0.17 -15.49 -1.98
C LEU A 285 -0.38 -14.45 -2.97
N ILE A 286 0.52 -13.74 -3.64
CA ILE A 286 0.17 -12.66 -4.57
C ILE A 286 0.87 -12.94 -5.90
N PRO A 287 0.18 -12.86 -7.05
CA PRO A 287 0.81 -13.09 -8.36
C PRO A 287 1.97 -12.13 -8.61
N ALA A 288 3.15 -12.67 -8.90
CA ALA A 288 4.38 -11.89 -9.10
C ALA A 288 4.29 -10.93 -10.29
N ASP A 289 3.62 -11.35 -11.36
CA ASP A 289 3.37 -10.52 -12.55
C ASP A 289 2.54 -9.28 -12.22
N TYR A 290 1.52 -9.41 -11.37
CA TYR A 290 0.72 -8.28 -10.92
C TYR A 290 1.56 -7.26 -10.11
N ILE A 291 2.42 -7.75 -9.21
CA ILE A 291 3.33 -6.87 -8.45
C ILE A 291 4.28 -6.10 -9.39
N ARG A 292 4.81 -6.78 -10.41
CA ARG A 292 5.66 -6.11 -11.42
C ARG A 292 4.92 -5.01 -12.19
N LEU A 293 3.62 -5.18 -12.45
CA LEU A 293 2.79 -4.14 -13.06
C LEU A 293 2.60 -2.92 -12.14
N CYS A 294 2.63 -3.09 -10.81
CA CYS A 294 2.55 -1.96 -9.87
C CYS A 294 3.79 -1.06 -9.89
N GLN A 295 4.92 -1.54 -10.42
CA GLN A 295 6.23 -0.87 -10.40
C GLN A 295 6.52 -0.08 -11.69
N GLN A 296 5.63 -0.08 -12.66
CA GLN A 296 5.90 0.46 -13.99
C GLN A 296 4.73 1.23 -14.56
N THR A 297 5.05 2.11 -15.49
CA THR A 297 4.04 2.83 -16.27
C THR A 297 3.26 1.85 -17.15
N LEU A 298 1.94 1.88 -17.06
CA LEU A 298 1.03 1.07 -17.87
C LEU A 298 0.34 1.89 -18.96
N PRO A 299 -0.12 1.26 -20.05
CA PRO A 299 -0.88 1.94 -21.10
C PRO A 299 -2.13 2.67 -20.62
N TYR A 300 -2.71 2.26 -19.48
CA TYR A 300 -3.84 2.93 -18.85
C TYR A 300 -3.51 4.35 -18.35
N ASN A 301 -2.26 4.57 -17.94
CA ASN A 301 -1.82 5.85 -17.38
C ASN A 301 -0.38 6.17 -17.80
N PRO A 302 -0.15 6.52 -19.07
CA PRO A 302 1.21 6.73 -19.60
C PRO A 302 1.85 8.05 -19.15
N HIS A 303 1.08 8.96 -18.56
CA HIS A 303 1.52 10.34 -18.31
C HIS A 303 1.76 10.67 -16.83
N PHE A 304 1.41 9.75 -15.94
CA PHE A 304 1.59 9.96 -14.50
C PHE A 304 2.21 8.71 -13.85
N PRO A 305 3.17 8.84 -12.95
CA PRO A 305 3.87 7.70 -12.34
C PRO A 305 2.98 6.99 -11.29
N PHE A 306 1.84 6.49 -11.74
CA PHE A 306 0.84 5.83 -10.92
C PHE A 306 0.26 4.63 -11.67
N SER A 307 0.37 3.47 -11.08
CA SER A 307 -0.08 2.20 -11.64
C SER A 307 -0.73 1.32 -10.57
N LEU A 308 -1.92 0.80 -10.87
CA LEU A 308 -2.61 -0.16 -10.01
C LEU A 308 -2.64 0.27 -8.52
N GLN A 309 -3.00 1.52 -8.26
CA GLN A 309 -3.07 2.16 -6.94
C GLN A 309 -1.72 2.43 -6.26
N PHE A 310 -0.59 2.25 -6.92
CA PHE A 310 0.73 2.59 -6.41
C PHE A 310 1.35 3.74 -7.20
N GLU A 311 2.05 4.60 -6.50
CA GLU A 311 3.06 5.48 -7.07
C GLU A 311 4.35 4.67 -7.31
N HIS A 312 5.10 4.94 -8.38
CA HIS A 312 6.34 4.24 -8.70
C HIS A 312 7.46 5.17 -9.15
N ASN A 313 8.71 4.71 -8.98
CA ASN A 313 9.91 5.49 -9.32
C ASN A 313 10.56 5.06 -10.66
N GLN A 314 9.84 4.40 -11.56
CA GLN A 314 10.42 3.87 -12.79
C GLN A 314 11.17 4.93 -13.62
N ALA A 315 10.65 6.15 -13.68
CA ALA A 315 11.30 7.26 -14.38
C ALA A 315 12.48 7.88 -13.62
N GLY A 316 12.68 7.53 -12.32
CA GLY A 316 13.75 8.04 -11.49
C GLY A 316 13.50 9.46 -10.96
N GLN A 317 12.23 9.84 -10.76
CA GLN A 317 11.86 11.15 -10.22
C GLN A 317 12.23 11.31 -8.74
N ILE A 318 12.42 10.22 -8.00
CA ILE A 318 12.97 10.20 -6.65
C ILE A 318 14.44 9.82 -6.77
N LEU A 319 15.32 10.81 -6.72
CA LEU A 319 16.73 10.68 -7.12
C LEU A 319 17.54 9.72 -6.25
N GLY A 320 17.30 9.71 -4.94
CA GLY A 320 18.03 8.85 -3.99
C GLY A 320 17.49 7.41 -3.91
N ALA A 321 16.39 7.08 -4.61
CA ALA A 321 15.76 5.78 -4.55
C ALA A 321 15.96 4.97 -5.84
N PRO A 322 16.08 3.63 -5.77
CA PRO A 322 16.09 2.77 -6.94
C PRO A 322 14.84 2.92 -7.82
N ARG A 323 14.96 2.60 -9.10
CA ARG A 323 13.87 2.74 -10.06
C ARG A 323 12.73 1.73 -9.89
N ASP A 324 12.98 0.64 -9.19
CA ASP A 324 11.98 -0.37 -8.83
C ASP A 324 11.22 -0.05 -7.53
N ALA A 325 11.52 1.09 -6.90
CA ALA A 325 10.78 1.56 -5.76
C ALA A 325 9.34 1.91 -6.14
N PHE A 326 8.39 1.40 -5.36
CA PHE A 326 6.98 1.75 -5.48
C PHE A 326 6.35 1.90 -4.09
N TYR A 327 5.30 2.69 -4.00
CA TYR A 327 4.74 3.06 -2.71
C TYR A 327 3.28 3.48 -2.82
N LYS A 328 2.59 3.49 -1.69
CA LYS A 328 1.25 4.07 -1.59
C LYS A 328 1.15 5.03 -0.43
N THR A 329 0.75 6.25 -0.74
CA THR A 329 0.54 7.31 0.24
C THR A 329 -0.89 7.32 0.78
N GLY A 330 -1.04 7.87 1.99
CA GLY A 330 -2.32 8.10 2.65
C GLY A 330 -2.40 9.48 3.29
N ALA A 331 -3.61 10.05 3.34
CA ALA A 331 -3.85 11.34 3.99
C ALA A 331 -3.37 11.31 5.45
N GLY A 332 -2.77 12.40 5.90
CA GLY A 332 -2.12 12.48 7.21
C GLY A 332 -0.65 12.06 7.20
N GLY A 333 -0.10 11.67 6.05
CA GLY A 333 1.31 11.36 5.88
C GLY A 333 1.66 9.89 6.10
N PHE A 334 0.70 8.99 6.02
CA PHE A 334 0.97 7.55 5.93
C PHE A 334 1.63 7.20 4.60
N CYS A 335 2.54 6.24 4.62
CA CYS A 335 3.10 5.69 3.39
C CYS A 335 3.69 4.30 3.62
N LEU A 336 3.39 3.37 2.73
CA LEU A 336 4.07 2.09 2.61
C LEU A 336 4.96 2.14 1.37
N TYR A 337 6.28 2.00 1.56
CA TYR A 337 7.27 1.93 0.49
C TYR A 337 7.83 0.52 0.38
N VAL A 338 8.09 0.09 -0.84
CA VAL A 338 8.72 -1.18 -1.18
C VAL A 338 9.83 -0.93 -2.19
N VAL A 339 11.03 -1.41 -1.89
CA VAL A 339 12.22 -1.28 -2.74
C VAL A 339 12.84 -2.67 -2.94
N PRO A 340 12.36 -3.46 -3.91
CA PRO A 340 12.75 -4.85 -4.07
C PRO A 340 14.26 -5.06 -4.23
N SER A 341 14.93 -4.25 -5.05
CA SER A 341 16.38 -4.36 -5.30
C SER A 341 17.25 -4.14 -4.07
N LEU A 342 16.72 -3.52 -3.02
CA LEU A 342 17.42 -3.33 -1.74
C LEU A 342 16.93 -4.29 -0.64
N ASP A 343 15.94 -5.14 -0.93
CA ASP A 343 15.21 -5.93 0.07
C ASP A 343 14.78 -5.03 1.26
N LEU A 344 14.16 -3.89 0.91
CA LEU A 344 13.88 -2.81 1.84
C LEU A 344 12.37 -2.49 1.83
N VAL A 345 11.81 -2.44 3.03
CA VAL A 345 10.44 -1.99 3.26
C VAL A 345 10.42 -0.89 4.31
N ILE A 346 9.66 0.16 4.04
CA ILE A 346 9.51 1.28 4.96
C ILE A 346 8.01 1.51 5.16
N TYR A 347 7.58 1.51 6.40
CA TYR A 347 6.24 1.97 6.73
C TYR A 347 6.34 3.24 7.58
N LYS A 348 5.92 4.35 6.98
CA LYS A 348 5.80 5.63 7.63
C LYS A 348 4.36 5.78 8.13
N MET A 349 4.19 5.83 9.42
CA MET A 349 2.93 6.20 10.04
C MET A 349 2.75 7.71 10.05
N GLY A 350 1.51 8.14 10.07
CA GLY A 350 1.12 9.52 10.18
C GLY A 350 -0.22 9.65 10.87
N GLY A 351 -0.94 10.69 10.54
CA GLY A 351 -2.33 10.86 10.94
C GLY A 351 -2.57 12.02 11.89
N LYS A 352 -3.70 12.66 11.66
CA LYS A 352 -4.30 13.62 12.58
C LYS A 352 -5.03 12.87 13.69
N ASP A 353 -5.30 13.54 14.81
CA ASP A 353 -5.95 12.94 15.98
C ASP A 353 -7.21 12.14 15.68
N GLY A 354 -8.05 12.59 14.73
CA GLY A 354 -9.24 11.85 14.32
C GLY A 354 -8.97 10.47 13.71
N GLN A 355 -7.80 10.25 13.10
CA GLN A 355 -7.43 8.95 12.52
C GLN A 355 -6.97 7.96 13.60
N TRP A 356 -6.76 8.43 14.82
CA TRP A 356 -6.37 7.67 16.00
C TRP A 356 -7.55 7.44 16.96
N ASN A 357 -8.77 7.74 16.53
CA ASN A 357 -9.95 7.53 17.36
C ASN A 357 -10.40 6.06 17.27
N PRO A 358 -10.37 5.29 18.37
CA PRO A 358 -10.78 3.90 18.39
C PRO A 358 -12.27 3.69 18.07
N GLU A 359 -13.10 4.69 18.30
CA GLU A 359 -14.53 4.62 17.93
C GLU A 359 -14.76 4.58 16.43
N LEU A 360 -13.78 5.08 15.64
CA LEU A 360 -13.83 5.07 14.18
C LEU A 360 -13.34 3.75 13.57
N THR A 361 -12.65 2.92 14.35
CA THR A 361 -12.08 1.66 13.91
C THR A 361 -12.68 0.53 14.72
N ARG A 362 -13.70 -0.14 14.22
CA ARG A 362 -14.17 -1.39 14.83
C ARG A 362 -13.47 -2.55 14.19
N LEU A 363 -12.47 -3.06 14.89
CA LEU A 363 -11.74 -4.26 14.50
C LEU A 363 -12.57 -5.51 14.87
N PRO A 364 -12.43 -6.59 14.11
CA PRO A 364 -13.05 -7.88 14.44
C PRO A 364 -12.54 -8.46 15.77
N GLN A 365 -11.38 -8.01 16.25
CA GLN A 365 -10.80 -8.34 17.56
C GLN A 365 -10.66 -7.08 18.40
N PRO A 366 -10.64 -7.20 19.74
CA PRO A 366 -10.36 -6.06 20.60
C PRO A 366 -9.05 -5.43 20.15
N ALA A 367 -9.10 -4.17 19.79
CA ALA A 367 -7.89 -3.41 19.53
C ALA A 367 -7.10 -3.36 20.83
N ASP A 368 -5.80 -3.65 20.74
CA ASP A 368 -4.90 -3.28 21.79
C ASP A 368 -4.99 -1.77 21.99
N ASP A 369 -4.80 -1.34 23.20
CA ASP A 369 -4.93 -0.01 23.75
C ASP A 369 -4.69 1.16 22.79
N PHE A 370 -5.77 1.64 22.16
CA PHE A 370 -5.73 2.88 21.39
C PHE A 370 -5.64 4.07 22.35
N GLY A 371 -4.47 4.68 22.47
CA GLY A 371 -4.37 6.03 22.98
C GLY A 371 -4.20 6.20 24.48
N THR A 372 -3.93 5.15 25.27
CA THR A 372 -3.41 5.32 26.63
C THR A 372 -1.89 5.38 26.66
N HIS A 373 -1.21 4.98 25.56
CA HIS A 373 0.24 5.08 25.49
C HIS A 373 0.64 6.50 25.10
N THR A 374 1.25 7.22 26.01
CA THR A 374 1.82 8.55 25.75
C THR A 374 3.32 8.41 25.56
N ASN A 375 3.78 8.53 24.32
CA ASN A 375 5.19 8.80 24.09
C ASN A 375 5.55 10.20 24.63
N PRO A 376 6.82 10.46 24.96
CA PRO A 376 7.24 11.81 25.33
C PRO A 376 6.72 12.83 24.30
N PRO A 377 6.23 14.00 24.75
CA PRO A 377 5.73 15.02 23.83
C PRO A 377 6.84 15.36 22.82
N THR A 378 6.46 15.43 21.57
CA THR A 378 7.36 15.92 20.52
C THR A 378 7.81 17.32 20.90
N PRO A 379 9.10 17.65 20.87
CA PRO A 379 9.57 19.00 21.19
C PRO A 379 8.79 20.05 20.38
N PRO A 380 8.42 21.17 20.98
CA PRO A 380 7.70 22.21 20.27
C PRO A 380 8.50 22.61 19.03
N LYS A 381 7.83 22.71 17.89
CA LYS A 381 8.43 23.00 16.59
C LYS A 381 8.91 24.45 16.60
N ASN A 382 10.16 24.65 16.93
CA ASN A 382 10.80 25.96 16.88
C ASN A 382 11.32 26.22 15.47
N GLY A 383 10.68 27.16 14.76
CA GLY A 383 11.22 27.74 13.53
C GLY A 383 10.76 27.10 12.24
N ALA A 384 11.15 27.69 11.12
CA ALA A 384 10.74 27.33 9.78
C ALA A 384 10.84 25.81 9.51
N TYR A 385 9.69 25.23 9.20
CA TYR A 385 9.58 23.81 8.87
C TYR A 385 10.34 23.56 7.56
N GLU A 386 11.42 22.80 7.62
CA GLU A 386 11.80 21.99 6.48
C GLU A 386 10.72 20.94 6.32
N THR A 387 9.83 21.14 5.37
CA THR A 387 8.82 20.15 4.98
C THR A 387 9.53 19.03 4.26
N TYR A 388 9.96 18.02 5.00
CA TYR A 388 10.43 16.78 4.39
C TYR A 388 9.23 16.12 3.70
N SER A 389 9.27 16.10 2.38
CA SER A 389 8.26 15.39 1.60
C SER A 389 8.34 13.88 1.83
N ILE A 390 7.23 13.18 1.62
CA ILE A 390 7.20 11.72 1.68
C ILE A 390 8.31 11.08 0.81
N PRO A 391 8.55 11.51 -0.47
CA PRO A 391 9.69 11.04 -1.26
C PRO A 391 11.06 11.27 -0.61
N ARG A 392 11.25 12.39 0.09
CA ARG A 392 12.52 12.67 0.76
C ARG A 392 12.83 11.71 1.90
N ILE A 393 11.81 11.28 2.66
CA ILE A 393 12.00 10.23 3.69
C ILE A 393 12.48 8.92 3.03
N LEU A 394 11.88 8.51 1.91
CA LEU A 394 12.34 7.35 1.14
C LEU A 394 13.80 7.49 0.71
N GLU A 395 14.19 8.63 0.14
CA GLU A 395 15.58 8.91 -0.25
C GLU A 395 16.54 8.74 0.94
N MET A 396 16.23 9.38 2.08
CA MET A 396 17.08 9.32 3.27
C MET A 396 17.27 7.88 3.79
N VAL A 397 16.21 7.06 3.74
CA VAL A 397 16.32 5.64 4.14
C VAL A 397 17.14 4.85 3.11
N CYS A 398 16.97 5.09 1.81
CA CYS A 398 17.79 4.48 0.77
C CYS A 398 19.26 4.92 0.88
N GLU A 399 19.55 6.18 1.21
CA GLU A 399 20.89 6.70 1.46
C GLU A 399 21.56 6.07 2.71
N ALA A 400 20.77 5.54 3.65
CA ALA A 400 21.27 4.81 4.80
C ALA A 400 21.69 3.36 4.48
N THR A 401 21.34 2.83 3.30
CA THR A 401 21.82 1.50 2.89
C THR A 401 23.32 1.51 2.61
N VAL A 402 24.01 0.46 3.05
CA VAL A 402 25.47 0.29 2.84
C VAL A 402 25.68 -0.76 1.75
N ARG A 403 26.46 -0.39 0.76
CA ARG A 403 26.87 -1.28 -0.34
C ARG A 403 28.06 -2.12 0.05
#